data_fda58b6ea2c4bb0285e25d161b5cfb99
#
_entry.id   fda58b6ea2c4bb0285e25d161b5cfb99
#
_cell.length_a   1.000
_cell.length_b   1.000
_cell.length_c   1.000
_cell.angle_alpha   90.00
_cell.angle_beta   90.00
_cell.angle_gamma   90.00
#
_symmetry.space_group_name_H-M   'P 1'
#
loop_
_entity.id
_entity.type
_entity.pdbx_description
1 polymer ?
#
loop_
_entity_poly.entity_id
_entity_poly.type
_entity_poly.pdbx_seq_one_letter_code
_entity_poly.pdbx_strand_id
1 'polypeptide(L)'
;MCIRDSDLPEPKTDYKDGRTRVRFKELPPEQKAELIAKNPAYGRVICRCETITEGEILDALQSEIPAVSIDGVKRRCNAGMGRCQGGFCGSRVLELISKALGIDPLDVLQDKAGTNVLLCETKTGRGCNHG
;
A
#
# COMPACT_ATOMS: atom_id res chain seq x y z
N MET A 1 -16.46 -21.92 -11.70
CA MET A 1 -16.96 -22.66 -10.50
C MET A 1 -17.77 -21.65 -9.70
N CYS A 2 -19.09 -21.81 -9.68
CA CYS A 2 -19.97 -20.90 -8.92
C CYS A 2 -20.08 -21.42 -7.50
N ILE A 3 -19.69 -20.60 -6.51
CA ILE A 3 -19.96 -20.87 -5.10
C ILE A 3 -21.46 -20.64 -4.92
N ARG A 4 -22.18 -21.66 -4.49
CA ARG A 4 -23.60 -21.53 -4.16
C ARG A 4 -23.72 -20.97 -2.75
N ASP A 5 -24.31 -19.79 -2.63
CA ASP A 5 -24.53 -19.13 -1.32
C ASP A 5 -25.41 -19.96 -0.37
N SER A 6 -26.18 -20.91 -0.89
CA SER A 6 -27.03 -21.81 -0.10
C SER A 6 -26.27 -22.75 0.85
N ASP A 7 -24.96 -22.95 0.61
CA ASP A 7 -24.12 -23.84 1.44
C ASP A 7 -23.31 -23.04 2.50
N LEU A 8 -23.49 -21.73 2.57
CA LEU A 8 -22.82 -20.89 3.56
C LEU A 8 -23.59 -20.89 4.87
N PRO A 9 -22.91 -20.95 6.02
CA PRO A 9 -23.55 -20.80 7.30
C PRO A 9 -24.17 -19.41 7.44
N GLU A 10 -25.25 -19.31 8.22
CA GLU A 10 -25.89 -18.03 8.51
C GLU A 10 -24.88 -17.00 9.03
N PRO A 11 -24.95 -15.74 8.55
CA PRO A 11 -24.06 -14.69 9.00
C PRO A 11 -24.17 -14.52 10.54
N LYS A 12 -23.03 -14.36 11.20
CA LYS A 12 -23.01 -14.06 12.63
C LYS A 12 -23.62 -12.69 12.87
N THR A 13 -24.71 -12.64 13.61
CA THR A 13 -25.43 -11.39 13.92
C THR A 13 -24.66 -10.48 14.89
N ASP A 14 -23.72 -11.03 15.64
CA ASP A 14 -22.88 -10.36 16.63
C ASP A 14 -21.50 -10.00 16.10
N TYR A 15 -21.25 -10.19 14.80
CA TYR A 15 -19.96 -9.83 14.19
C TYR A 15 -19.73 -8.33 14.26
N LYS A 16 -18.65 -7.94 14.93
CA LYS A 16 -18.15 -6.57 14.93
C LYS A 16 -16.85 -6.53 14.12
N ASP A 17 -16.81 -5.69 13.08
CA ASP A 17 -15.58 -5.45 12.34
C ASP A 17 -14.60 -4.68 13.21
N GLY A 18 -13.56 -5.35 13.70
CA GLY A 18 -12.50 -4.75 14.53
C GLY A 18 -11.42 -4.02 13.73
N ARG A 19 -11.53 -3.97 12.41
CA ARG A 19 -10.54 -3.31 11.57
C ARG A 19 -10.65 -1.79 11.67
N THR A 20 -9.63 -1.15 12.20
CA THR A 20 -9.52 0.31 12.34
C THR A 20 -8.71 0.89 11.19
N ARG A 21 -9.20 0.79 9.97
CA ARG A 21 -8.52 1.40 8.83
C ARG A 21 -8.88 2.87 8.70
N VAL A 22 -7.89 3.72 8.77
CA VAL A 22 -8.05 5.15 8.50
C VAL A 22 -8.19 5.36 6.98
N ARG A 23 -9.24 6.04 6.56
CA ARG A 23 -9.43 6.54 5.19
C ARG A 23 -9.38 8.06 5.22
N PHE A 24 -8.20 8.61 5.04
CA PHE A 24 -7.96 10.04 5.21
C PHE A 24 -8.90 10.91 4.37
N LYS A 25 -9.19 10.52 3.12
CA LYS A 25 -10.07 11.29 2.22
C LYS A 25 -11.50 11.43 2.74
N GLU A 26 -11.98 10.47 3.52
CA GLU A 26 -13.37 10.42 4.03
C GLU A 26 -13.55 11.17 5.36
N LEU A 27 -12.45 11.57 6.01
CA LEU A 27 -12.48 12.27 7.29
C LEU A 27 -12.90 13.73 7.13
N PRO A 28 -13.63 14.31 8.11
CA PRO A 28 -13.89 15.74 8.17
C PRO A 28 -12.60 16.54 8.42
N PRO A 29 -12.56 17.85 8.06
CA PRO A 29 -11.34 18.67 8.17
C PRO A 29 -10.72 18.71 9.56
N GLU A 30 -11.54 18.74 10.60
CA GLU A 30 -11.10 18.78 12.01
C GLU A 30 -10.31 17.51 12.37
N GLN A 31 -10.86 16.34 12.04
CA GLN A 31 -10.20 15.06 12.29
C GLN A 31 -8.93 14.88 11.45
N LYS A 32 -8.90 15.43 10.23
CA LYS A 32 -7.67 15.46 9.41
C LYS A 32 -6.59 16.26 10.09
N ALA A 33 -6.92 17.44 10.63
CA ALA A 33 -5.96 18.29 11.33
C ALA A 33 -5.40 17.59 12.59
N GLU A 34 -6.26 16.97 13.39
CA GLU A 34 -5.83 16.20 14.57
C GLU A 34 -4.94 15.02 14.19
N LEU A 35 -5.28 14.29 13.14
CA LEU A 35 -4.51 13.14 12.68
C LEU A 35 -3.12 13.56 12.18
N ILE A 36 -3.03 14.67 11.44
CA ILE A 36 -1.77 15.24 10.98
C ILE A 36 -0.92 15.73 12.17
N ALA A 37 -1.54 16.34 13.19
CA ALA A 37 -0.85 16.75 14.38
C ALA A 37 -0.25 15.58 15.16
N LYS A 38 -0.95 14.43 15.19
CA LYS A 38 -0.46 13.20 15.84
C LYS A 38 0.63 12.51 15.01
N ASN A 39 0.45 12.45 13.69
CA ASN A 39 1.41 11.81 12.78
C ASN A 39 1.52 12.62 11.48
N PRO A 40 2.63 13.37 11.29
CA PRO A 40 2.85 14.20 10.10
C PRO A 40 2.84 13.46 8.77
N ALA A 41 3.00 12.13 8.76
CA ALA A 41 2.93 11.30 7.56
C ALA A 41 1.55 11.38 6.89
N TYR A 42 0.48 11.62 7.65
CA TYR A 42 -0.86 11.82 7.09
C TYR A 42 -1.04 13.17 6.37
N GLY A 43 -0.13 14.12 6.59
CA GLY A 43 -0.11 15.39 5.86
C GLY A 43 0.53 15.28 4.46
N ARG A 44 1.18 14.18 4.12
CA ARG A 44 1.86 13.98 2.83
C ARG A 44 1.07 13.08 1.90
N VAL A 45 0.42 13.66 0.89
CA VAL A 45 -0.31 12.89 -0.12
C VAL A 45 0.66 12.30 -1.13
N ILE A 46 0.70 10.97 -1.21
CA ILE A 46 1.54 10.19 -2.12
C ILE A 46 0.78 9.88 -3.41
N CYS A 47 -0.40 9.30 -3.31
CA CYS A 47 -1.25 9.02 -4.47
C CYS A 47 -2.31 10.12 -4.63
N ARG A 48 -2.11 11.01 -5.60
CA ARG A 48 -3.04 12.13 -5.84
C ARG A 48 -4.37 11.70 -6.45
N CYS A 49 -4.37 10.65 -7.28
CA CYS A 49 -5.60 10.16 -7.91
C CYS A 49 -6.61 9.61 -6.90
N GLU A 50 -6.12 8.95 -5.86
CA GLU A 50 -6.94 8.34 -4.80
C GLU A 50 -6.87 9.10 -3.48
N THR A 51 -6.08 10.18 -3.41
CA THR A 51 -5.85 10.97 -2.20
C THR A 51 -5.35 10.11 -1.03
N ILE A 52 -4.38 9.23 -1.31
CA ILE A 52 -3.77 8.36 -0.30
C ILE A 52 -2.52 9.02 0.25
N THR A 53 -2.44 9.09 1.56
CA THR A 53 -1.34 9.68 2.31
C THR A 53 -0.22 8.68 2.61
N GLU A 54 0.95 9.20 2.96
CA GLU A 54 2.08 8.39 3.43
C GLU A 54 1.71 7.60 4.69
N GLY A 55 0.94 8.21 5.61
CA GLY A 55 0.47 7.53 6.82
C GLY A 55 -0.35 6.28 6.52
N GLU A 56 -1.31 6.35 5.58
CA GLU A 56 -2.12 5.19 5.17
C GLU A 56 -1.29 4.07 4.55
N ILE A 57 -0.22 4.43 3.81
CA ILE A 57 0.70 3.45 3.23
C ILE A 57 1.53 2.79 4.34
N LEU A 58 2.04 3.57 5.29
CA LEU A 58 2.81 3.04 6.42
C LEU A 58 1.94 2.11 7.29
N ASP A 59 0.69 2.46 7.54
CA ASP A 59 -0.25 1.58 8.25
C ASP A 59 -0.46 0.25 7.52
N ALA A 60 -0.55 0.28 6.19
CA ALA A 60 -0.67 -0.93 5.39
C ALA A 60 0.58 -1.82 5.46
N LEU A 61 1.77 -1.22 5.61
CA LEU A 61 3.04 -1.92 5.76
C LEU A 61 3.25 -2.47 7.17
N GLN A 62 2.62 -1.86 8.19
CA GLN A 62 2.75 -2.23 9.61
C GLN A 62 1.54 -3.00 10.16
N SER A 63 0.55 -3.31 9.32
CA SER A 63 -0.65 -4.07 9.73
C SER A 63 -0.30 -5.49 10.16
N GLU A 64 -1.21 -6.16 10.87
CA GLU A 64 -1.07 -7.58 11.31
C GLU A 64 -0.73 -8.52 10.14
N ILE A 65 -1.26 -8.25 8.95
CA ILE A 65 -0.88 -8.90 7.70
C ILE A 65 -0.26 -7.83 6.81
N PRO A 66 1.06 -7.56 6.94
CA PRO A 66 1.71 -6.44 6.28
C PRO A 66 1.71 -6.56 4.76
N ALA A 67 1.68 -5.43 4.08
CA ALA A 67 1.97 -5.37 2.66
C ALA A 67 3.48 -5.51 2.45
N VAL A 68 3.90 -6.41 1.58
CA VAL A 68 5.33 -6.64 1.27
C VAL A 68 5.69 -6.35 -0.19
N SER A 69 4.72 -5.85 -0.96
CA SER A 69 4.86 -5.58 -2.40
C SER A 69 4.03 -4.36 -2.80
N ILE A 70 4.29 -3.84 -4.00
CA ILE A 70 3.52 -2.71 -4.57
C ILE A 70 2.02 -3.06 -4.63
N ASP A 71 1.69 -4.23 -5.16
CA ASP A 71 0.30 -4.68 -5.26
C ASP A 71 -0.30 -5.00 -3.88
N GLY A 72 0.52 -5.42 -2.93
CA GLY A 72 0.12 -5.56 -1.54
C GLY A 72 -0.36 -4.24 -0.93
N VAL A 73 0.37 -3.16 -1.14
CA VAL A 73 -0.03 -1.78 -0.75
C VAL A 73 -1.28 -1.36 -1.52
N LYS A 74 -1.29 -1.54 -2.84
CA LYS A 74 -2.43 -1.20 -3.71
C LYS A 74 -3.73 -1.84 -3.23
N ARG A 75 -3.72 -3.13 -2.90
CA ARG A 75 -4.90 -3.86 -2.42
C ARG A 75 -5.37 -3.42 -1.03
N ARG A 76 -4.47 -2.87 -0.20
CA ARG A 76 -4.80 -2.43 1.17
C ARG A 76 -5.26 -0.98 1.25
N CYS A 77 -4.58 -0.05 0.60
CA CYS A 77 -4.87 1.38 0.72
C CYS A 77 -5.26 2.07 -0.60
N ASN A 78 -5.41 1.33 -1.70
CA ASN A 78 -5.76 1.82 -3.04
C ASN A 78 -4.70 2.75 -3.67
N ALA A 79 -3.50 2.87 -3.11
CA ALA A 79 -2.41 3.60 -3.76
C ALA A 79 -2.09 2.96 -5.11
N GLY A 80 -2.13 3.75 -6.18
CA GLY A 80 -1.92 3.26 -7.55
C GLY A 80 -3.15 2.72 -8.27
N MET A 81 -4.35 2.74 -7.65
CA MET A 81 -5.61 2.29 -8.28
C MET A 81 -6.24 3.33 -9.20
N GLY A 82 -5.82 4.58 -9.11
CA GLY A 82 -6.40 5.68 -9.89
C GLY A 82 -6.01 5.65 -11.37
N ARG A 83 -6.41 6.67 -12.11
CA ARG A 83 -6.25 6.75 -13.59
C ARG A 83 -4.82 6.57 -14.08
N CYS A 84 -3.81 7.01 -13.33
CA CYS A 84 -2.41 6.88 -13.73
C CYS A 84 -1.81 5.49 -13.45
N GLN A 85 -2.53 4.59 -12.78
CA GLN A 85 -2.11 3.22 -12.45
C GLN A 85 -0.69 3.14 -11.84
N GLY A 86 -0.41 4.03 -10.89
CA GLY A 86 0.89 4.09 -10.21
C GLY A 86 1.98 4.89 -10.93
N GLY A 87 1.72 5.44 -12.12
CA GLY A 87 2.73 6.14 -12.91
C GLY A 87 3.41 7.31 -12.19
N PHE A 88 2.74 7.96 -11.24
CA PHE A 88 3.33 9.03 -10.42
C PHE A 88 3.69 8.59 -9.00
N CYS A 89 2.88 7.77 -8.38
CA CYS A 89 3.11 7.36 -6.98
C CYS A 89 3.98 6.09 -6.85
N GLY A 90 4.13 5.30 -7.89
CA GLY A 90 4.80 3.99 -7.83
C GLY A 90 6.23 4.06 -7.29
N SER A 91 7.05 4.99 -7.77
CA SER A 91 8.42 5.19 -7.28
C SER A 91 8.44 5.54 -5.78
N ARG A 92 7.50 6.40 -5.34
CA ARG A 92 7.43 6.79 -3.94
C ARG A 92 6.94 5.66 -3.05
N VAL A 93 5.97 4.86 -3.52
CA VAL A 93 5.51 3.65 -2.82
C VAL A 93 6.66 2.64 -2.69
N LEU A 94 7.45 2.44 -3.75
CA LEU A 94 8.64 1.59 -3.73
C LEU A 94 9.63 2.03 -2.66
N GLU A 95 9.96 3.32 -2.59
CA GLU A 95 10.85 3.87 -1.55
C GLU A 95 10.32 3.62 -0.14
N LEU A 96 9.00 3.78 0.08
CA LEU A 96 8.38 3.55 1.38
C LEU A 96 8.43 2.08 1.78
N ILE A 97 8.19 1.16 0.84
CA ILE A 97 8.32 -0.28 1.05
C ILE A 97 9.77 -0.62 1.41
N SER A 98 10.73 -0.19 0.59
CA SER A 98 12.16 -0.42 0.84
C SER A 98 12.59 0.03 2.23
N LYS A 99 12.20 1.25 2.63
CA LYS A 99 12.51 1.80 3.96
C LYS A 99 11.83 1.05 5.10
N ALA A 100 10.55 0.71 4.95
CA ALA A 100 9.78 0.07 6.00
C ALA A 100 10.21 -1.38 6.24
N LEU A 101 10.58 -2.10 5.18
CA LEU A 101 11.05 -3.48 5.26
C LEU A 101 12.59 -3.60 5.44
N GLY A 102 13.33 -2.50 5.30
CA GLY A 102 14.80 -2.49 5.37
C GLY A 102 15.46 -3.30 4.26
N ILE A 103 14.83 -3.37 3.07
CA ILE A 103 15.35 -4.10 1.89
C ILE A 103 15.89 -3.13 0.84
N ASP A 104 16.76 -3.64 -0.04
CA ASP A 104 17.23 -2.85 -1.18
C ASP A 104 16.06 -2.50 -2.12
N PRO A 105 16.00 -1.29 -2.70
CA PRO A 105 15.01 -0.95 -3.72
C PRO A 105 14.94 -1.94 -4.89
N LEU A 106 16.05 -2.60 -5.24
CA LEU A 106 16.09 -3.65 -6.27
C LEU A 106 15.33 -4.92 -5.87
N ASP A 107 15.17 -5.17 -4.57
CA ASP A 107 14.48 -6.34 -4.04
C ASP A 107 12.98 -6.11 -3.85
N VAL A 108 12.49 -4.89 -4.09
CA VAL A 108 11.06 -4.60 -4.00
C VAL A 108 10.30 -5.26 -5.14
N LEU A 109 9.29 -6.05 -4.78
CA LEU A 109 8.48 -6.81 -5.71
C LEU A 109 7.23 -6.04 -6.14
N GLN A 110 6.79 -6.24 -7.38
CA GLN A 110 5.48 -5.79 -7.83
C GLN A 110 4.37 -6.58 -7.12
N ASP A 111 4.46 -7.90 -7.10
CA ASP A 111 3.46 -8.78 -6.48
C ASP A 111 4.12 -9.98 -5.79
N LYS A 112 4.68 -10.93 -6.55
CA LYS A 112 5.24 -12.21 -6.08
C LYS A 112 6.72 -12.35 -6.42
N ALA A 113 7.36 -13.40 -5.92
CA ALA A 113 8.76 -13.69 -6.22
C ALA A 113 9.06 -13.65 -7.74
N GLY A 114 10.16 -13.02 -8.12
CA GLY A 114 10.57 -12.84 -9.50
C GLY A 114 9.91 -11.67 -10.24
N THR A 115 9.08 -10.85 -9.57
CA THR A 115 8.47 -9.65 -10.15
C THR A 115 9.12 -8.37 -9.62
N ASN A 116 10.44 -8.29 -9.66
CA ASN A 116 11.18 -7.11 -9.22
C ASN A 116 10.77 -5.88 -10.04
N VAL A 117 10.51 -4.76 -9.37
CA VAL A 117 10.10 -3.51 -10.03
C VAL A 117 11.29 -2.88 -10.76
N LEU A 118 12.46 -2.94 -10.14
CA LEU A 118 13.71 -2.45 -10.70
C LEU A 118 14.59 -3.65 -11.06
N LEU A 119 15.19 -3.63 -12.24
CA LEU A 119 16.09 -4.67 -12.70
C LEU A 119 17.53 -4.41 -12.24
N CYS A 120 17.97 -3.17 -12.34
CA CYS A 120 19.35 -2.80 -11.98
C CYS A 120 19.52 -1.29 -11.84
N GLU A 121 20.68 -0.87 -11.33
CA GLU A 121 21.12 0.51 -11.33
C GLU A 121 21.84 0.86 -12.63
N THR A 122 21.33 1.85 -13.34
CA THR A 122 21.88 2.23 -14.67
C THR A 122 23.31 2.77 -14.62
N LYS A 123 23.71 3.44 -13.52
CA LYS A 123 25.05 4.06 -13.42
C LYS A 123 26.11 3.10 -12.88
N THR A 124 25.77 2.23 -11.97
CA THR A 124 26.70 1.32 -11.28
C THR A 124 26.68 -0.08 -11.86
N GLY A 125 25.68 -0.42 -12.66
CA GLY A 125 25.47 -1.76 -13.18
C GLY A 125 25.07 -2.81 -12.11
N ARG A 126 24.85 -2.39 -10.87
CA ARG A 126 24.42 -3.28 -9.78
C ARG A 126 23.07 -3.90 -10.12
N GLY A 127 22.93 -5.21 -10.03
CA GLY A 127 21.73 -5.95 -10.38
C GLY A 127 21.57 -6.30 -11.85
N CYS A 128 22.37 -5.75 -12.77
CA CYS A 128 22.31 -6.02 -14.20
C CYS A 128 22.97 -7.35 -14.57
N ASN A 129 22.48 -8.47 -13.99
CA ASN A 129 22.84 -9.80 -14.46
C ASN A 129 21.97 -10.13 -15.69
N HIS A 130 22.48 -9.84 -16.87
CA HIS A 130 21.91 -10.34 -18.11
C HIS A 130 22.35 -11.82 -18.24
N GLY A 131 21.50 -12.73 -17.73
CA GLY A 131 21.61 -14.15 -18.08
C GLY A 131 21.05 -14.41 -19.47
#